data_86be48be9d11de5d2b76ae842fed3c93
#
_entry.id   86be48be9d11de5d2b76ae842fed3c93
#
_cell.length_a   1.000
_cell.length_b   1.000
_cell.length_c   1.000
_cell.angle_alpha   90.00
_cell.angle_beta   90.00
_cell.angle_gamma   90.00
#
_symmetry.space_group_name_H-M   'P 1'
#
loop_
_entity.id
_entity.type
_entity.pdbx_description
1 polymer ?
#
loop_
_entity_poly.entity_id
_entity_poly.type
_entity_poly.pdbx_seq_one_letter_code
_entity_poly.pdbx_strand_id
1 'polypeptide(L)'
;MSKSNPSEVKLAVPTSGGFSGLKSLNLQVFVMIAAIIAIMLFFTWTTDGAYLSARNVSNLLRQTAITGILAVGMVFVIISAEIDLSVGSMMGLLGGVAAICDVWLGWPLPLTIIVTLVLGLLLGAWNGWWVAYRKVPSFIVTLAGMLAFRGILIGITNGTTVSPTSAAMSQIGQSYLPASTGFIIGALGLMAFVGWQWRGRMRRQALGLQSPASTAVVGRQALTAIIVLGAIWLLNDYRGVPTPVLLLTLLLLGGMFMATRTAFGRRIYAIGGNLEAARLSGINVERTKLAVFAINGLMVAIAGLILSSRLGAGSPSAGNIAELDVIAACVIGGTSLAGGVGSVAGAVMGAFIMASLDNGMSMMDVPTFWQYIVKSAILLLAVWMDSATKRRS
;
A
#
# COMPACT_ATOMS: atom_id res chain seq x y z
N MET A 1 67.07 21.53 28.36
CA MET A 1 66.16 22.09 27.34
C MET A 1 65.84 21.00 26.34
N SER A 2 64.78 20.26 26.57
CA SER A 2 64.28 19.20 25.65
C SER A 2 63.02 19.72 25.03
N LYS A 3 62.97 19.90 23.70
CA LYS A 3 61.79 20.31 22.91
C LYS A 3 60.90 19.08 22.71
N SER A 4 59.77 19.06 23.35
CA SER A 4 58.67 18.10 23.08
C SER A 4 57.95 18.50 21.81
N ASN A 5 57.92 17.59 20.86
CA ASN A 5 57.21 17.66 19.58
C ASN A 5 55.69 17.48 19.84
N PRO A 6 54.78 18.32 19.31
CA PRO A 6 53.34 18.08 19.45
C PRO A 6 52.90 16.96 18.48
N SER A 7 52.45 15.86 19.06
CA SER A 7 51.87 14.72 18.36
C SER A 7 50.64 15.16 17.55
N GLU A 8 50.67 14.93 16.24
CA GLU A 8 49.55 15.03 15.32
C GLU A 8 48.40 14.11 15.78
N VAL A 9 47.32 14.72 16.21
CA VAL A 9 46.04 14.01 16.40
C VAL A 9 45.48 13.70 15.01
N LYS A 10 45.72 12.50 14.52
CA LYS A 10 45.03 11.96 13.36
C LYS A 10 43.56 11.77 13.74
N LEU A 11 42.70 12.71 13.32
CA LEU A 11 41.28 12.52 13.31
C LEU A 11 40.94 11.34 12.37
N ALA A 12 40.58 10.20 12.97
CA ALA A 12 40.06 9.08 12.24
C ALA A 12 38.70 9.49 11.64
N VAL A 13 38.71 9.79 10.35
CA VAL A 13 37.48 9.94 9.55
C VAL A 13 36.85 8.56 9.45
N PRO A 14 35.61 8.35 9.94
CA PRO A 14 34.96 7.08 9.76
C PRO A 14 34.62 6.90 8.26
N THR A 15 35.41 6.09 7.58
CA THR A 15 35.17 5.69 6.20
C THR A 15 34.17 4.54 6.17
N SER A 16 33.18 4.68 5.27
CA SER A 16 32.33 3.62 4.68
C SER A 16 31.18 3.03 5.51
N GLY A 17 30.15 3.86 5.82
CA GLY A 17 28.79 3.34 6.10
C GLY A 17 27.81 3.47 4.93
N GLY A 18 28.20 4.07 3.78
CA GLY A 18 27.26 4.55 2.75
C GLY A 18 26.89 3.58 1.61
N PHE A 19 27.58 2.45 1.46
CA PHE A 19 27.41 1.61 0.26
C PHE A 19 26.66 0.29 0.47
N SER A 20 26.47 -0.17 1.70
CA SER A 20 25.74 -1.42 1.97
C SER A 20 24.23 -1.31 1.78
N GLY A 21 23.63 -0.17 2.10
CA GLY A 21 22.20 0.05 2.00
C GLY A 21 21.67 0.11 0.55
N LEU A 22 22.46 0.62 -0.40
CA LEU A 22 22.06 0.69 -1.80
C LEU A 22 22.09 -0.69 -2.51
N LYS A 23 23.01 -1.58 -2.10
CA LYS A 23 23.07 -2.95 -2.63
C LYS A 23 21.91 -3.82 -2.10
N SER A 24 21.51 -3.62 -0.84
CA SER A 24 20.40 -4.37 -0.24
C SER A 24 19.04 -3.97 -0.84
N LEU A 25 18.81 -2.69 -1.13
CA LEU A 25 17.59 -2.20 -1.80
C LEU A 25 17.43 -2.79 -3.22
N ASN A 26 18.51 -2.90 -3.98
CA ASN A 26 18.46 -3.51 -5.31
C ASN A 26 18.15 -5.01 -5.26
N LEU A 27 18.71 -5.73 -4.28
CA LEU A 27 18.45 -7.16 -4.10
C LEU A 27 16.98 -7.43 -3.73
N GLN A 28 16.41 -6.62 -2.83
CA GLN A 28 15.02 -6.77 -2.40
C GLN A 28 14.03 -6.55 -3.54
N VAL A 29 14.20 -5.49 -4.33
CA VAL A 29 13.38 -5.22 -5.52
C VAL A 29 13.50 -6.37 -6.53
N PHE A 30 14.71 -6.89 -6.73
CA PHE A 30 14.95 -8.03 -7.61
C PHE A 30 14.19 -9.28 -7.13
N VAL A 31 14.26 -9.60 -5.83
CA VAL A 31 13.54 -10.74 -5.24
C VAL A 31 12.02 -10.59 -5.40
N MET A 32 11.48 -9.38 -5.18
CA MET A 32 10.04 -9.13 -5.37
C MET A 32 9.61 -9.33 -6.84
N ILE A 33 10.39 -8.81 -7.79
CA ILE A 33 10.10 -9.00 -9.22
C ILE A 33 10.19 -10.49 -9.59
N ALA A 34 11.20 -11.19 -9.11
CA ALA A 34 11.35 -12.63 -9.34
C ALA A 34 10.17 -13.43 -8.75
N ALA A 35 9.71 -13.06 -7.54
CA ALA A 35 8.53 -13.66 -6.92
C ALA A 35 7.26 -13.42 -7.75
N ILE A 36 7.04 -12.20 -8.22
CA ILE A 36 5.90 -11.87 -9.10
C ILE A 36 5.93 -12.73 -10.36
N ILE A 37 7.08 -12.79 -11.03
CA ILE A 37 7.24 -13.59 -12.26
C ILE A 37 7.00 -15.08 -11.97
N ALA A 38 7.56 -15.61 -10.89
CA ALA A 38 7.38 -17.01 -10.49
C ALA A 38 5.91 -17.35 -10.22
N ILE A 39 5.19 -16.47 -9.49
CA ILE A 39 3.76 -16.62 -9.19
C ILE A 39 2.94 -16.58 -10.49
N MET A 40 3.21 -15.60 -11.36
CA MET A 40 2.51 -15.49 -12.65
C MET A 40 2.73 -16.70 -13.54
N LEU A 41 3.96 -17.20 -13.64
CA LEU A 41 4.28 -18.39 -14.42
C LEU A 41 3.62 -19.65 -13.85
N PHE A 42 3.69 -19.82 -12.52
CA PHE A 42 3.08 -20.96 -11.84
C PHE A 42 1.57 -21.03 -12.08
N PHE A 43 0.84 -19.93 -11.81
CA PHE A 43 -0.61 -19.95 -12.00
C PHE A 43 -1.00 -19.97 -13.49
N THR A 44 -0.22 -19.39 -14.38
CA THR A 44 -0.47 -19.51 -15.83
C THR A 44 -0.37 -20.96 -16.30
N TRP A 45 0.65 -21.67 -15.82
CA TRP A 45 0.83 -23.09 -16.14
C TRP A 45 -0.28 -23.96 -15.54
N THR A 46 -0.63 -23.76 -14.28
CA THR A 46 -1.66 -24.58 -13.58
C THR A 46 -3.09 -24.30 -14.02
N THR A 47 -3.34 -23.17 -14.70
CA THR A 47 -4.67 -22.79 -15.20
C THR A 47 -4.79 -22.80 -16.72
N ASP A 48 -3.88 -23.51 -17.41
CA ASP A 48 -3.83 -23.61 -18.89
C ASP A 48 -3.91 -22.23 -19.59
N GLY A 49 -3.21 -21.24 -19.04
CA GLY A 49 -3.15 -19.88 -19.58
C GLY A 49 -4.30 -18.95 -19.15
N ALA A 50 -5.35 -19.46 -18.49
CA ALA A 50 -6.50 -18.65 -18.07
C ALA A 50 -6.14 -17.54 -17.10
N TYR A 51 -5.08 -17.72 -16.30
CA TYR A 51 -4.59 -16.72 -15.34
C TYR A 51 -4.19 -15.40 -16.01
N LEU A 52 -3.56 -15.44 -17.20
CA LEU A 52 -3.15 -14.24 -17.96
C LEU A 52 -4.23 -13.73 -18.94
N SER A 53 -5.43 -14.30 -18.93
CA SER A 53 -6.53 -13.76 -19.74
C SER A 53 -6.85 -12.31 -19.35
N ALA A 54 -7.20 -11.47 -20.32
CA ALA A 54 -7.52 -10.05 -20.10
C ALA A 54 -8.61 -9.84 -19.03
N ARG A 55 -9.60 -10.72 -18.98
CA ARG A 55 -10.66 -10.73 -17.97
C ARG A 55 -10.09 -10.97 -16.56
N ASN A 56 -9.22 -11.97 -16.40
CA ASN A 56 -8.66 -12.30 -15.09
C ASN A 56 -7.64 -11.25 -14.64
N VAL A 57 -6.78 -10.75 -15.52
CA VAL A 57 -5.85 -9.67 -15.22
C VAL A 57 -6.60 -8.41 -14.77
N SER A 58 -7.72 -8.07 -15.43
CA SER A 58 -8.59 -6.98 -15.00
C SER A 58 -9.16 -7.21 -13.59
N ASN A 59 -9.60 -8.44 -13.28
CA ASN A 59 -10.11 -8.81 -11.96
C ASN A 59 -9.00 -8.76 -10.89
N LEU A 60 -7.82 -9.31 -11.19
CA LEU A 60 -6.64 -9.25 -10.33
C LEU A 60 -6.25 -7.83 -9.99
N LEU A 61 -6.21 -6.93 -10.98
CA LEU A 61 -5.86 -5.53 -10.75
C LEU A 61 -6.91 -4.80 -9.88
N ARG A 62 -8.19 -5.15 -9.98
CA ARG A 62 -9.22 -4.63 -9.07
C ARG A 62 -9.05 -5.14 -7.64
N GLN A 63 -8.67 -6.40 -7.45
CA GLN A 63 -8.33 -6.93 -6.12
C GLN A 63 -7.10 -6.22 -5.57
N THR A 64 -6.06 -6.10 -6.38
CA THR A 64 -4.84 -5.35 -6.04
C THR A 64 -5.15 -3.90 -5.67
N ALA A 65 -6.11 -3.24 -6.33
CA ALA A 65 -6.46 -1.87 -6.01
C ALA A 65 -6.98 -1.74 -4.56
N ILE A 66 -7.82 -2.66 -4.09
CA ILE A 66 -8.35 -2.63 -2.72
C ILE A 66 -7.21 -2.84 -1.71
N THR A 67 -6.47 -3.95 -1.84
CA THR A 67 -5.36 -4.27 -0.93
C THR A 67 -4.24 -3.25 -1.01
N GLY A 68 -3.96 -2.71 -2.21
CA GLY A 68 -2.96 -1.68 -2.44
C GLY A 68 -3.30 -0.34 -1.80
N ILE A 69 -4.57 0.09 -1.84
CA ILE A 69 -5.02 1.32 -1.15
C ILE A 69 -4.87 1.17 0.36
N LEU A 70 -5.26 0.03 0.92
CA LEU A 70 -5.02 -0.29 2.33
C LEU A 70 -3.52 -0.25 2.65
N ALA A 71 -2.67 -0.83 1.79
CA ALA A 71 -1.23 -0.86 1.98
C ALA A 71 -0.60 0.54 1.93
N VAL A 72 -1.13 1.47 1.11
CA VAL A 72 -0.69 2.88 1.11
C VAL A 72 -0.92 3.56 2.47
N GLY A 73 -2.01 3.27 3.16
CA GLY A 73 -2.27 3.76 4.51
C GLY A 73 -1.40 3.05 5.55
N MET A 74 -1.44 1.71 5.54
CA MET A 74 -0.78 0.85 6.52
C MET A 74 0.74 1.05 6.55
N VAL A 75 1.37 1.29 5.41
CA VAL A 75 2.83 1.51 5.35
C VAL A 75 3.28 2.68 6.23
N PHE A 76 2.50 3.77 6.34
CA PHE A 76 2.80 4.89 7.22
C PHE A 76 2.66 4.51 8.70
N VAL A 77 1.66 3.68 9.03
CA VAL A 77 1.47 3.16 10.39
C VAL A 77 2.69 2.32 10.77
N ILE A 78 3.10 1.37 9.93
CA ILE A 78 4.23 0.47 10.22
C ILE A 78 5.55 1.25 10.25
N ILE A 79 5.79 2.21 9.33
CA ILE A 79 7.00 3.06 9.37
C ILE A 79 7.07 3.85 10.68
N SER A 80 5.94 4.26 11.28
CA SER A 80 5.90 4.95 12.59
C SER A 80 6.08 4.01 13.79
N ALA A 81 6.46 2.74 13.55
CA ALA A 81 6.61 1.67 14.54
C ALA A 81 5.29 1.32 15.27
N GLU A 82 4.16 1.39 14.56
CA GLU A 82 2.84 1.01 15.06
C GLU A 82 2.23 -0.07 14.17
N ILE A 83 1.21 -0.78 14.68
CA ILE A 83 0.46 -1.80 13.94
C ILE A 83 -1.04 -1.49 14.07
N ASP A 84 -1.77 -1.57 12.95
CA ASP A 84 -3.23 -1.41 12.94
C ASP A 84 -3.91 -2.69 12.45
N LEU A 85 -4.44 -3.46 13.40
CA LEU A 85 -5.19 -4.69 13.13
C LEU A 85 -6.66 -4.43 12.81
N SER A 86 -7.14 -3.20 12.93
CA SER A 86 -8.56 -2.90 12.72
C SER A 86 -8.95 -2.68 11.27
N VAL A 87 -7.98 -2.52 10.35
CA VAL A 87 -8.23 -2.06 8.98
C VAL A 87 -9.21 -2.94 8.20
N GLY A 88 -9.16 -4.26 8.38
CA GLY A 88 -10.08 -5.18 7.70
C GLY A 88 -11.52 -5.02 8.19
N SER A 89 -11.73 -5.01 9.50
CA SER A 89 -13.05 -4.82 10.11
C SER A 89 -13.58 -3.40 9.90
N MET A 90 -12.71 -2.38 9.95
CA MET A 90 -13.05 -0.99 9.65
C MET A 90 -13.46 -0.85 8.18
N MET A 91 -12.76 -1.50 7.24
CA MET A 91 -13.13 -1.53 5.82
C MET A 91 -14.52 -2.15 5.62
N GLY A 92 -14.78 -3.28 6.29
CA GLY A 92 -16.09 -3.93 6.27
C GLY A 92 -17.19 -3.00 6.81
N LEU A 93 -16.96 -2.35 7.97
CA LEU A 93 -17.90 -1.41 8.58
C LEU A 93 -18.20 -0.23 7.64
N LEU A 94 -17.17 0.41 7.10
CA LEU A 94 -17.32 1.58 6.24
C LEU A 94 -17.99 1.24 4.91
N GLY A 95 -17.67 0.07 4.32
CA GLY A 95 -18.38 -0.44 3.15
C GLY A 95 -19.84 -0.81 3.44
N GLY A 96 -20.11 -1.37 4.62
CA GLY A 96 -21.47 -1.65 5.10
C GLY A 96 -22.29 -0.38 5.34
N VAL A 97 -21.70 0.63 5.98
CA VAL A 97 -22.34 1.95 6.17
C VAL A 97 -22.63 2.60 4.82
N ALA A 98 -21.70 2.55 3.87
CA ALA A 98 -21.95 3.07 2.53
C ALA A 98 -23.13 2.36 1.84
N ALA A 99 -23.22 1.03 1.96
CA ALA A 99 -24.36 0.28 1.42
C ALA A 99 -25.67 0.62 2.14
N ILE A 100 -25.67 0.81 3.46
CA ILE A 100 -26.84 1.25 4.22
C ILE A 100 -27.30 2.64 3.76
N CYS A 101 -26.38 3.59 3.62
CA CYS A 101 -26.71 4.93 3.12
C CYS A 101 -27.33 4.89 1.73
N ASP A 102 -26.80 4.05 0.84
CA ASP A 102 -27.26 3.90 -0.54
C ASP A 102 -28.60 3.16 -0.62
N VAL A 103 -28.72 1.98 0.03
CA VAL A 103 -29.84 1.05 -0.14
C VAL A 103 -31.00 1.35 0.81
N TRP A 104 -30.73 1.52 2.11
CA TRP A 104 -31.80 1.69 3.10
C TRP A 104 -32.25 3.15 3.24
N LEU A 105 -31.29 4.10 3.15
CA LEU A 105 -31.59 5.51 3.31
C LEU A 105 -31.80 6.23 1.99
N GLY A 106 -31.46 5.61 0.85
CA GLY A 106 -31.64 6.20 -0.48
C GLY A 106 -30.84 7.49 -0.71
N TRP A 107 -29.70 7.64 -0.03
CA TRP A 107 -28.91 8.86 -0.12
C TRP A 107 -28.22 9.00 -1.48
N PRO A 108 -28.04 10.24 -1.97
CA PRO A 108 -27.28 10.47 -3.19
C PRO A 108 -25.82 10.07 -3.00
N LEU A 109 -25.22 9.50 -4.06
CA LEU A 109 -23.85 8.97 -4.03
C LEU A 109 -22.80 9.94 -3.45
N PRO A 110 -22.79 11.25 -3.79
CA PRO A 110 -21.80 12.17 -3.21
C PRO A 110 -21.88 12.28 -1.69
N LEU A 111 -23.09 12.28 -1.13
CA LEU A 111 -23.30 12.33 0.32
C LEU A 111 -22.83 11.03 0.98
N THR A 112 -23.15 9.87 0.40
CA THR A 112 -22.68 8.55 0.85
C THR A 112 -21.14 8.49 0.87
N ILE A 113 -20.48 8.98 -0.18
CA ILE A 113 -19.02 9.04 -0.24
C ILE A 113 -18.46 9.94 0.88
N ILE A 114 -18.96 11.17 1.00
CA ILE A 114 -18.47 12.13 2.01
C ILE A 114 -18.60 11.56 3.41
N VAL A 115 -19.77 11.04 3.76
CA VAL A 115 -20.03 10.47 5.10
C VAL A 115 -19.09 9.28 5.36
N THR A 116 -18.91 8.39 4.40
CA THR A 116 -18.00 7.23 4.56
C THR A 116 -16.54 7.68 4.76
N LEU A 117 -16.07 8.66 3.99
CA LEU A 117 -14.71 9.19 4.12
C LEU A 117 -14.49 9.89 5.46
N VAL A 118 -15.46 10.71 5.89
CA VAL A 118 -15.40 11.40 7.19
C VAL A 118 -15.42 10.40 8.35
N LEU A 119 -16.28 9.39 8.30
CA LEU A 119 -16.30 8.32 9.30
C LEU A 119 -14.97 7.57 9.34
N GLY A 120 -14.38 7.22 8.19
CA GLY A 120 -13.08 6.57 8.15
C GLY A 120 -11.97 7.41 8.78
N LEU A 121 -11.94 8.72 8.46
CA LEU A 121 -11.01 9.66 9.08
C LEU A 121 -11.20 9.72 10.61
N LEU A 122 -12.44 9.78 11.09
CA LEU A 122 -12.77 9.86 12.52
C LEU A 122 -12.42 8.57 13.26
N LEU A 123 -12.74 7.39 12.68
CA LEU A 123 -12.40 6.09 13.29
C LEU A 123 -10.89 5.88 13.33
N GLY A 124 -10.18 6.25 12.27
CA GLY A 124 -8.72 6.26 12.28
C GLY A 124 -8.16 7.21 13.32
N ALA A 125 -8.68 8.45 13.39
CA ALA A 125 -8.28 9.42 14.41
C ALA A 125 -8.59 8.94 15.82
N TRP A 126 -9.70 8.22 16.04
CA TRP A 126 -10.05 7.59 17.32
C TRP A 126 -8.97 6.59 17.75
N ASN A 127 -8.58 5.64 16.88
CA ASN A 127 -7.48 4.72 17.18
C ASN A 127 -6.18 5.49 17.45
N GLY A 128 -5.86 6.46 16.59
CA GLY A 128 -4.67 7.30 16.73
C GLY A 128 -4.63 8.10 18.02
N TRP A 129 -5.78 8.55 18.54
CA TRP A 129 -5.86 9.29 19.80
C TRP A 129 -5.49 8.41 21.01
N TRP A 130 -6.00 7.17 21.05
CA TRP A 130 -5.64 6.23 22.11
C TRP A 130 -4.15 5.90 22.09
N VAL A 131 -3.60 5.66 20.90
CA VAL A 131 -2.17 5.34 20.74
C VAL A 131 -1.29 6.53 21.05
N ALA A 132 -1.59 7.69 20.48
CA ALA A 132 -0.72 8.86 20.56
C ALA A 132 -0.79 9.59 21.89
N TYR A 133 -2.00 9.87 22.39
CA TYR A 133 -2.20 10.70 23.58
C TYR A 133 -2.39 9.90 24.86
N ARG A 134 -3.06 8.74 24.78
CA ARG A 134 -3.24 7.85 25.94
C ARG A 134 -2.14 6.82 26.09
N LYS A 135 -1.23 6.73 25.10
CA LYS A 135 -0.05 5.84 25.09
C LYS A 135 -0.39 4.35 25.30
N VAL A 136 -1.59 3.95 24.89
CA VAL A 136 -1.99 2.55 24.86
C VAL A 136 -1.29 1.88 23.67
N PRO A 137 -0.69 0.69 23.85
CA PRO A 137 -0.06 -0.02 22.74
C PRO A 137 -1.00 -0.19 21.54
N SER A 138 -0.50 0.12 20.34
CA SER A 138 -1.34 0.19 19.13
C SER A 138 -2.03 -1.12 18.82
N PHE A 139 -1.34 -2.26 19.01
CA PHE A 139 -1.94 -3.57 18.74
C PHE A 139 -3.14 -3.87 19.65
N ILE A 140 -3.14 -3.37 20.91
CA ILE A 140 -4.30 -3.55 21.84
C ILE A 140 -5.46 -2.67 21.38
N VAL A 141 -5.19 -1.38 21.07
CA VAL A 141 -6.21 -0.44 20.61
C VAL A 141 -6.87 -0.95 19.33
N THR A 142 -6.06 -1.37 18.37
CA THR A 142 -6.57 -1.78 17.06
C THR A 142 -7.18 -3.17 17.06
N LEU A 143 -6.74 -4.08 17.94
CA LEU A 143 -7.42 -5.36 18.19
C LEU A 143 -8.81 -5.13 18.81
N ALA A 144 -8.93 -4.25 19.80
CA ALA A 144 -10.22 -3.85 20.34
C ALA A 144 -11.10 -3.18 19.27
N GLY A 145 -10.50 -2.29 18.44
CA GLY A 145 -11.16 -1.67 17.29
C GLY A 145 -11.64 -2.71 16.28
N MET A 146 -10.84 -3.72 15.97
CA MET A 146 -11.21 -4.81 15.08
C MET A 146 -12.49 -5.51 15.53
N LEU A 147 -12.57 -5.86 16.82
CA LEU A 147 -13.76 -6.50 17.39
C LEU A 147 -14.95 -5.55 17.43
N ALA A 148 -14.73 -4.30 17.86
CA ALA A 148 -15.79 -3.29 17.95
C ALA A 148 -16.39 -2.97 16.58
N PHE A 149 -15.57 -2.70 15.56
CA PHE A 149 -16.03 -2.36 14.21
C PHE A 149 -16.77 -3.53 13.56
N ARG A 150 -16.29 -4.78 13.78
CA ARG A 150 -17.00 -5.97 13.33
C ARG A 150 -18.33 -6.13 14.05
N GLY A 151 -18.36 -5.96 15.37
CA GLY A 151 -19.57 -6.05 16.19
C GLY A 151 -20.61 -4.99 15.78
N ILE A 152 -20.18 -3.73 15.58
CA ILE A 152 -21.05 -2.65 15.11
C ILE A 152 -21.67 -3.02 13.76
N LEU A 153 -20.87 -3.47 12.78
CA LEU A 153 -21.37 -3.86 11.47
C LEU A 153 -22.42 -4.96 11.57
N ILE A 154 -22.14 -6.03 12.31
CA ILE A 154 -23.10 -7.12 12.51
C ILE A 154 -24.36 -6.63 13.22
N GLY A 155 -24.23 -5.76 14.22
CA GLY A 155 -25.35 -5.21 14.98
C GLY A 155 -26.29 -4.35 14.12
N ILE A 156 -25.74 -3.40 13.35
CA ILE A 156 -26.56 -2.51 12.50
C ILE A 156 -27.19 -3.22 11.31
N THR A 157 -26.58 -4.31 10.81
CA THR A 157 -27.11 -5.11 9.70
C THR A 157 -27.93 -6.32 10.14
N ASN A 158 -28.02 -6.58 11.46
CA ASN A 158 -28.57 -7.84 12.01
C ASN A 158 -27.93 -9.09 11.37
N GLY A 159 -26.64 -9.02 11.04
CA GLY A 159 -25.91 -10.11 10.37
C GLY A 159 -26.32 -10.36 8.92
N THR A 160 -27.17 -9.52 8.32
CA THR A 160 -27.62 -9.69 6.94
C THR A 160 -26.78 -8.85 5.97
N THR A 161 -26.73 -9.28 4.71
CA THR A 161 -26.07 -8.54 3.64
C THR A 161 -27.02 -7.45 3.11
N VAL A 162 -26.52 -6.21 3.08
CA VAL A 162 -27.25 -5.06 2.52
C VAL A 162 -27.03 -4.99 1.02
N SER A 163 -28.04 -5.37 0.23
CA SER A 163 -27.94 -5.46 -1.23
C SER A 163 -29.33 -5.37 -1.89
N PRO A 164 -29.38 -5.14 -3.23
CA PRO A 164 -28.30 -4.71 -4.11
C PRO A 164 -28.00 -3.21 -3.94
N THR A 165 -26.73 -2.82 -4.11
CA THR A 165 -26.38 -1.39 -4.18
C THR A 165 -26.86 -0.77 -5.49
N SER A 166 -27.09 0.56 -5.48
CA SER A 166 -27.52 1.31 -6.67
C SER A 166 -26.51 1.19 -7.83
N ALA A 167 -26.99 1.43 -9.05
CA ALA A 167 -26.12 1.48 -10.23
C ALA A 167 -25.01 2.54 -10.08
N ALA A 168 -25.31 3.69 -9.45
CA ALA A 168 -24.34 4.75 -9.19
C ALA A 168 -23.25 4.29 -8.23
N MET A 169 -23.60 3.62 -7.13
CA MET A 169 -22.64 3.07 -6.17
C MET A 169 -21.79 1.99 -6.84
N SER A 170 -22.38 1.09 -7.62
CA SER A 170 -21.69 0.00 -8.31
C SER A 170 -20.65 0.50 -9.32
N GLN A 171 -20.80 1.70 -9.88
CA GLN A 171 -19.84 2.29 -10.81
C GLN A 171 -18.48 2.60 -10.16
N ILE A 172 -18.40 2.89 -8.86
CA ILE A 172 -17.12 3.20 -8.19
C ILE A 172 -16.11 2.06 -8.37
N GLY A 173 -16.52 0.82 -8.16
CA GLY A 173 -15.65 -0.37 -8.20
C GLY A 173 -15.73 -1.20 -9.48
N GLN A 174 -16.79 -1.00 -10.30
CA GLN A 174 -17.05 -1.82 -11.46
C GLN A 174 -16.89 -1.10 -12.80
N SER A 175 -16.70 0.23 -12.82
CA SER A 175 -16.51 0.99 -14.06
C SER A 175 -15.11 0.79 -14.66
N TYR A 176 -15.04 1.10 -15.93
CA TYR A 176 -13.83 1.04 -16.75
C TYR A 176 -13.63 2.34 -17.49
N LEU A 177 -12.39 2.72 -17.69
CA LEU A 177 -12.04 3.82 -18.59
C LEU A 177 -12.22 3.36 -20.03
N PRO A 178 -12.82 4.19 -20.91
CA PRO A 178 -12.82 3.93 -22.34
C PRO A 178 -11.41 3.67 -22.86
N ALA A 179 -11.27 2.81 -23.87
CA ALA A 179 -9.96 2.40 -24.40
C ALA A 179 -9.06 3.59 -24.77
N SER A 180 -9.61 4.59 -25.47
CA SER A 180 -8.90 5.81 -25.83
C SER A 180 -8.42 6.61 -24.61
N THR A 181 -9.28 6.73 -23.58
CA THR A 181 -8.96 7.46 -22.35
C THR A 181 -7.84 6.74 -21.56
N GLY A 182 -7.88 5.40 -21.51
CA GLY A 182 -6.82 4.60 -20.88
C GLY A 182 -5.45 4.85 -21.52
N PHE A 183 -5.37 4.84 -22.85
CA PHE A 183 -4.14 5.15 -23.58
C PHE A 183 -3.67 6.60 -23.37
N ILE A 184 -4.59 7.57 -23.42
CA ILE A 184 -4.24 8.99 -23.20
C ILE A 184 -3.64 9.19 -21.79
N ILE A 185 -4.29 8.67 -20.75
CA ILE A 185 -3.81 8.77 -19.37
C ILE A 185 -2.46 8.07 -19.22
N GLY A 186 -2.30 6.87 -19.78
CA GLY A 186 -1.03 6.13 -19.77
C GLY A 186 0.09 6.88 -20.47
N ALA A 187 -0.18 7.44 -21.65
CA ALA A 187 0.79 8.23 -22.40
C ALA A 187 1.18 9.53 -21.66
N LEU A 188 0.21 10.25 -21.09
CA LEU A 188 0.46 11.43 -20.26
C LEU A 188 1.30 11.10 -19.03
N GLY A 189 0.99 9.99 -18.35
CA GLY A 189 1.76 9.49 -17.21
C GLY A 189 3.20 9.16 -17.58
N LEU A 190 3.41 8.48 -18.71
CA LEU A 190 4.74 8.17 -19.23
C LEU A 190 5.51 9.44 -19.62
N MET A 191 4.87 10.40 -20.29
CA MET A 191 5.49 11.69 -20.62
C MET A 191 5.90 12.45 -19.35
N ALA A 192 5.04 12.50 -18.34
CA ALA A 192 5.36 13.11 -17.06
C ALA A 192 6.53 12.40 -16.36
N PHE A 193 6.56 11.07 -16.36
CA PHE A 193 7.65 10.27 -15.80
C PHE A 193 8.98 10.50 -16.51
N VAL A 194 8.98 10.48 -17.85
CA VAL A 194 10.17 10.78 -18.66
C VAL A 194 10.66 12.22 -18.42
N GLY A 195 9.75 13.19 -18.45
CA GLY A 195 10.06 14.60 -18.18
C GLY A 195 10.64 14.83 -16.78
N TRP A 196 10.09 14.13 -15.76
CA TRP A 196 10.63 14.20 -14.40
C TRP A 196 12.04 13.62 -14.29
N GLN A 197 12.31 12.47 -14.91
CA GLN A 197 13.65 11.88 -14.96
C GLN A 197 14.65 12.77 -15.70
N TRP A 198 14.23 13.35 -16.83
CA TRP A 198 15.05 14.26 -17.62
C TRP A 198 15.42 15.52 -16.85
N ARG A 199 14.42 16.16 -16.19
CA ARG A 199 14.68 17.32 -15.31
C ARG A 199 15.65 16.98 -14.17
N GLY A 200 15.50 15.78 -13.58
CA GLY A 200 16.43 15.31 -12.54
C GLY A 200 17.86 15.16 -13.06
N ARG A 201 18.01 14.67 -14.29
CA ARG A 201 19.31 14.52 -14.97
C ARG A 201 19.96 15.89 -15.28
N MET A 202 19.20 16.80 -15.85
CA MET A 202 19.69 18.16 -16.16
C MET A 202 20.17 18.88 -14.89
N ARG A 203 19.43 18.77 -13.79
CA ARG A 203 19.83 19.32 -12.49
C ARG A 203 21.14 18.72 -11.96
N ARG A 204 21.32 17.40 -12.08
CA ARG A 204 22.58 16.73 -11.68
C ARG A 204 23.76 17.21 -12.52
N GLN A 205 23.57 17.31 -13.84
CA GLN A 205 24.61 17.81 -14.74
C GLN A 205 24.98 19.27 -14.44
N ALA A 206 23.97 20.13 -14.18
CA ALA A 206 24.20 21.52 -13.79
C ALA A 206 24.96 21.68 -12.47
N LEU A 207 24.88 20.67 -11.57
CA LEU A 207 25.63 20.63 -10.31
C LEU A 207 26.97 19.88 -10.42
N GLY A 208 27.43 19.53 -11.63
CA GLY A 208 28.67 18.77 -11.83
C GLY A 208 28.65 17.33 -11.32
N LEU A 209 27.45 16.79 -10.98
CA LEU A 209 27.33 15.43 -10.45
C LEU A 209 27.29 14.40 -11.57
N GLN A 210 27.89 13.24 -11.34
CA GLN A 210 27.82 12.12 -12.28
C GLN A 210 26.36 11.73 -12.54
N SER A 211 26.00 11.65 -13.81
CA SER A 211 24.68 11.20 -14.27
C SER A 211 24.77 9.74 -14.75
N PRO A 212 23.74 8.92 -14.50
CA PRO A 212 23.68 7.55 -15.06
C PRO A 212 23.87 7.57 -16.58
N ALA A 213 24.45 6.51 -17.14
CA ALA A 213 24.62 6.38 -18.58
C ALA A 213 23.30 6.57 -19.31
N SER A 214 23.32 7.30 -20.43
CA SER A 214 22.11 7.58 -21.23
C SER A 214 21.38 6.31 -21.63
N THR A 215 22.11 5.28 -22.03
CA THR A 215 21.58 3.97 -22.44
C THR A 215 20.79 3.28 -21.34
N ALA A 216 21.28 3.31 -20.08
CA ALA A 216 20.57 2.72 -18.94
C ALA A 216 19.26 3.47 -18.60
N VAL A 217 19.27 4.79 -18.74
CA VAL A 217 18.06 5.62 -18.51
C VAL A 217 17.03 5.35 -19.60
N VAL A 218 17.43 5.38 -20.87
CA VAL A 218 16.54 5.11 -22.02
C VAL A 218 16.01 3.66 -21.95
N GLY A 219 16.86 2.67 -21.65
CA GLY A 219 16.44 1.28 -21.49
C GLY A 219 15.36 1.11 -20.40
N ARG A 220 15.51 1.79 -19.25
CA ARG A 220 14.50 1.75 -18.20
C ARG A 220 13.20 2.45 -18.60
N GLN A 221 13.29 3.57 -19.33
CA GLN A 221 12.11 4.28 -19.85
C GLN A 221 11.36 3.44 -20.88
N ALA A 222 12.08 2.81 -21.82
CA ALA A 222 11.51 1.91 -22.82
C ALA A 222 10.82 0.71 -22.16
N LEU A 223 11.47 0.07 -21.19
CA LEU A 223 10.88 -1.05 -20.44
C LEU A 223 9.61 -0.61 -19.70
N THR A 224 9.63 0.53 -19.01
CA THR A 224 8.45 1.06 -18.33
C THR A 224 7.32 1.35 -19.32
N ALA A 225 7.64 1.94 -20.49
CA ALA A 225 6.65 2.20 -21.54
C ALA A 225 6.03 0.90 -22.08
N ILE A 226 6.84 -0.11 -22.35
CA ILE A 226 6.38 -1.44 -22.83
C ILE A 226 5.44 -2.07 -21.80
N ILE A 227 5.79 -2.06 -20.52
CA ILE A 227 4.96 -2.64 -19.45
C ILE A 227 3.63 -1.89 -19.33
N VAL A 228 3.67 -0.55 -19.26
CA VAL A 228 2.44 0.26 -19.07
C VAL A 228 1.53 0.18 -20.29
N LEU A 229 2.06 0.38 -21.50
CA LEU A 229 1.25 0.34 -22.72
C LEU A 229 0.79 -1.07 -23.06
N GLY A 230 1.61 -2.09 -22.81
CA GLY A 230 1.25 -3.50 -22.97
C GLY A 230 0.13 -3.92 -22.01
N ALA A 231 0.18 -3.45 -20.74
CA ALA A 231 -0.89 -3.69 -19.78
C ALA A 231 -2.20 -2.99 -20.19
N ILE A 232 -2.13 -1.74 -20.66
CA ILE A 232 -3.32 -1.02 -21.17
C ILE A 232 -3.90 -1.72 -22.40
N TRP A 233 -3.04 -2.17 -23.32
CA TRP A 233 -3.46 -2.90 -24.50
C TRP A 233 -4.19 -4.20 -24.13
N LEU A 234 -3.61 -4.99 -23.23
CA LEU A 234 -4.22 -6.22 -22.70
C LEU A 234 -5.57 -5.95 -22.02
N LEU A 235 -5.67 -4.89 -21.22
CA LEU A 235 -6.91 -4.54 -20.53
C LEU A 235 -8.01 -4.07 -21.49
N ASN A 236 -7.62 -3.42 -22.60
CA ASN A 236 -8.55 -2.98 -23.63
C ASN A 236 -9.16 -4.14 -24.44
N ASP A 237 -8.51 -5.30 -24.44
CA ASP A 237 -9.06 -6.53 -25.01
C ASP A 237 -10.30 -7.04 -24.25
N TYR A 238 -10.47 -6.61 -22.98
CA TYR A 238 -11.68 -6.96 -22.19
C TYR A 238 -12.68 -5.81 -22.11
N ARG A 239 -12.44 -4.79 -21.32
CA ARG A 239 -13.33 -3.62 -21.08
C ARG A 239 -12.59 -2.30 -20.91
N GLY A 240 -11.27 -2.32 -20.92
CA GLY A 240 -10.42 -1.18 -20.61
C GLY A 240 -9.85 -1.21 -19.19
N VAL A 241 -9.23 -0.11 -18.79
CA VAL A 241 -8.58 0.02 -17.48
C VAL A 241 -9.63 0.20 -16.38
N PRO A 242 -9.66 -0.66 -15.33
CA PRO A 242 -10.60 -0.50 -14.23
C PRO A 242 -10.37 0.81 -13.46
N THR A 243 -11.43 1.56 -13.18
CA THR A 243 -11.36 2.84 -12.44
C THR A 243 -10.66 2.72 -11.07
N PRO A 244 -10.82 1.63 -10.27
CA PRO A 244 -10.08 1.46 -9.03
C PRO A 244 -8.56 1.45 -9.19
N VAL A 245 -8.05 1.00 -10.35
CA VAL A 245 -6.60 0.99 -10.65
C VAL A 245 -6.07 2.41 -10.84
N LEU A 246 -6.84 3.26 -11.51
CA LEU A 246 -6.50 4.68 -11.62
C LEU A 246 -6.45 5.34 -10.25
N LEU A 247 -7.43 5.08 -9.39
CA LEU A 247 -7.49 5.62 -8.04
C LEU A 247 -6.31 5.13 -7.20
N LEU A 248 -5.98 3.82 -7.24
CA LEU A 248 -4.77 3.29 -6.61
C LEU A 248 -3.52 4.02 -7.11
N THR A 249 -3.39 4.24 -8.42
CA THR A 249 -2.23 4.93 -9.00
C THR A 249 -2.09 6.35 -8.46
N LEU A 250 -3.20 7.10 -8.38
CA LEU A 250 -3.21 8.46 -7.81
C LEU A 250 -2.83 8.45 -6.32
N LEU A 251 -3.39 7.53 -5.53
CA LEU A 251 -3.08 7.40 -4.10
C LEU A 251 -1.64 6.92 -3.86
N LEU A 252 -1.13 6.02 -4.70
CA LEU A 252 0.28 5.62 -4.68
C LEU A 252 1.21 6.80 -4.93
N LEU A 253 0.95 7.59 -5.98
CA LEU A 253 1.77 8.77 -6.29
C LEU A 253 1.68 9.82 -5.17
N GLY A 254 0.50 10.07 -4.64
CA GLY A 254 0.28 10.94 -3.48
C GLY A 254 1.01 10.45 -2.22
N GLY A 255 0.91 9.16 -1.92
CA GLY A 255 1.62 8.52 -0.80
C GLY A 255 3.14 8.58 -0.96
N MET A 256 3.65 8.30 -2.16
CA MET A 256 5.09 8.43 -2.46
C MET A 256 5.57 9.88 -2.31
N PHE A 257 4.80 10.85 -2.80
CA PHE A 257 5.10 12.27 -2.61
C PHE A 257 5.10 12.65 -1.13
N MET A 258 4.08 12.22 -0.39
CA MET A 258 3.96 12.47 1.05
C MET A 258 5.13 11.86 1.82
N ALA A 259 5.51 10.61 1.53
CA ALA A 259 6.62 9.92 2.18
C ALA A 259 7.98 10.59 1.92
N THR A 260 8.25 11.00 0.66
CA THR A 260 9.61 11.37 0.24
C THR A 260 9.85 12.87 0.12
N ARG A 261 8.79 13.68 -0.05
CA ARG A 261 8.92 15.11 -0.37
C ARG A 261 8.39 16.05 0.71
N THR A 262 7.62 15.53 1.69
CA THR A 262 7.02 16.38 2.72
C THR A 262 7.74 16.29 4.06
N ALA A 263 7.53 17.31 4.91
CA ALA A 263 8.00 17.28 6.29
C ALA A 263 7.29 16.18 7.10
N PHE A 264 6.04 15.86 6.76
CA PHE A 264 5.26 14.81 7.40
C PHE A 264 5.93 13.44 7.20
N GLY A 265 6.31 13.09 5.96
CA GLY A 265 7.03 11.85 5.70
C GLY A 265 8.33 11.76 6.50
N ARG A 266 9.17 12.81 6.46
CA ARG A 266 10.42 12.83 7.24
C ARG A 266 10.20 12.60 8.74
N ARG A 267 9.12 13.19 9.31
CA ARG A 267 8.76 12.99 10.73
C ARG A 267 8.38 11.56 11.03
N ILE A 268 7.62 10.89 10.15
CA ILE A 268 7.22 9.50 10.32
C ILE A 268 8.44 8.58 10.35
N TYR A 269 9.36 8.73 9.39
CA TYR A 269 10.61 7.95 9.36
C TYR A 269 11.50 8.22 10.59
N ALA A 270 11.57 9.47 11.05
CA ALA A 270 12.34 9.81 12.24
C ALA A 270 11.72 9.18 13.50
N ILE A 271 10.40 9.22 13.67
CA ILE A 271 9.68 8.63 14.81
C ILE A 271 9.90 7.12 14.85
N GLY A 272 9.78 6.43 13.72
CA GLY A 272 9.96 4.99 13.67
C GLY A 272 11.42 4.55 13.78
N GLY A 273 12.38 5.40 13.36
CA GLY A 273 13.80 5.11 13.47
C GLY A 273 14.33 5.26 14.90
N ASN A 274 13.99 6.36 15.57
CA ASN A 274 14.32 6.60 16.98
C ASN A 274 13.35 7.62 17.58
N LEU A 275 12.42 7.12 18.39
CA LEU A 275 11.37 7.93 19.01
C LEU A 275 11.93 9.03 19.94
N GLU A 276 12.95 8.71 20.75
CA GLU A 276 13.55 9.65 21.70
C GLU A 276 14.30 10.76 20.95
N ALA A 277 15.12 10.40 19.95
CA ALA A 277 15.81 11.39 19.13
C ALA A 277 14.83 12.30 18.37
N ALA A 278 13.72 11.75 17.87
CA ALA A 278 12.68 12.52 17.21
C ALA A 278 12.04 13.55 18.15
N ARG A 279 11.75 13.19 19.41
CA ARG A 279 11.24 14.11 20.44
C ARG A 279 12.24 15.21 20.76
N LEU A 280 13.50 14.85 21.01
CA LEU A 280 14.56 15.81 21.30
C LEU A 280 14.79 16.81 20.14
N SER A 281 14.50 16.38 18.90
CA SER A 281 14.55 17.22 17.70
C SER A 281 13.32 18.11 17.52
N GLY A 282 12.40 18.15 18.50
CA GLY A 282 11.20 19.01 18.48
C GLY A 282 10.06 18.48 17.61
N ILE A 283 10.08 17.20 17.20
CA ILE A 283 8.97 16.61 16.46
C ILE A 283 7.80 16.33 17.42
N ASN A 284 6.63 16.87 17.09
CA ASN A 284 5.41 16.52 17.83
C ASN A 284 4.95 15.12 17.43
N VAL A 285 5.35 14.15 18.25
CA VAL A 285 5.10 12.71 18.01
C VAL A 285 3.59 12.41 18.04
N GLU A 286 2.90 12.98 19.03
CA GLU A 286 1.47 12.72 19.28
C GLU A 286 0.63 13.14 18.07
N ARG A 287 0.80 14.38 17.58
CA ARG A 287 0.09 14.88 16.39
C ARG A 287 0.45 14.10 15.14
N THR A 288 1.72 13.70 15.01
CA THR A 288 2.16 12.93 13.83
C THR A 288 1.53 11.55 13.82
N LYS A 289 1.53 10.81 14.94
CA LYS A 289 0.89 9.49 15.04
C LYS A 289 -0.63 9.58 14.85
N LEU A 290 -1.30 10.58 15.46
CA LEU A 290 -2.73 10.81 15.22
C LEU A 290 -3.03 10.97 13.74
N ALA A 291 -2.25 11.82 13.04
CA ALA A 291 -2.45 12.05 11.61
C ALA A 291 -2.18 10.79 10.76
N VAL A 292 -1.20 9.96 11.14
CA VAL A 292 -0.92 8.68 10.48
C VAL A 292 -2.13 7.75 10.54
N PHE A 293 -2.71 7.56 11.73
CA PHE A 293 -3.91 6.73 11.89
C PHE A 293 -5.13 7.32 11.19
N ALA A 294 -5.32 8.65 11.22
CA ALA A 294 -6.41 9.32 10.51
C ALA A 294 -6.31 9.13 8.99
N ILE A 295 -5.12 9.27 8.41
CA ILE A 295 -4.86 9.03 6.99
C ILE A 295 -5.09 7.54 6.66
N ASN A 296 -4.65 6.62 7.53
CA ASN A 296 -4.92 5.20 7.36
C ASN A 296 -6.42 4.93 7.32
N GLY A 297 -7.20 5.49 8.27
CA GLY A 297 -8.66 5.37 8.27
C GLY A 297 -9.32 5.92 7.00
N LEU A 298 -8.79 7.00 6.43
CA LEU A 298 -9.25 7.53 5.14
C LEU A 298 -8.98 6.55 3.98
N MET A 299 -7.78 5.93 3.94
CA MET A 299 -7.47 4.89 2.93
C MET A 299 -8.39 3.67 3.09
N VAL A 300 -8.67 3.28 4.34
CA VAL A 300 -9.61 2.20 4.66
C VAL A 300 -11.02 2.52 4.17
N ALA A 301 -11.50 3.77 4.31
CA ALA A 301 -12.81 4.19 3.80
C ALA A 301 -12.90 4.11 2.28
N ILE A 302 -11.85 4.55 1.58
CA ILE A 302 -11.78 4.46 0.12
C ILE A 302 -11.80 2.98 -0.32
N ALA A 303 -11.03 2.13 0.33
CA ALA A 303 -11.02 0.69 0.05
C ALA A 303 -12.38 0.03 0.34
N GLY A 304 -13.07 0.43 1.42
CA GLY A 304 -14.41 -0.03 1.78
C GLY A 304 -15.47 0.34 0.75
N LEU A 305 -15.46 1.57 0.26
CA LEU A 305 -16.32 2.03 -0.84
C LEU A 305 -16.12 1.20 -2.11
N ILE A 306 -14.86 0.96 -2.50
CA ILE A 306 -14.54 0.15 -3.69
C ILE A 306 -14.96 -1.30 -3.49
N LEU A 307 -14.73 -1.88 -2.30
CA LEU A 307 -15.09 -3.27 -2.00
C LEU A 307 -16.60 -3.46 -2.06
N SER A 308 -17.37 -2.62 -1.36
CA SER A 308 -18.84 -2.68 -1.36
C SER A 308 -19.42 -2.46 -2.75
N SER A 309 -18.88 -1.50 -3.51
CA SER A 309 -19.24 -1.26 -4.90
C SER A 309 -18.92 -2.48 -5.80
N ARG A 310 -17.76 -3.09 -5.64
CA ARG A 310 -17.37 -4.27 -6.42
C ARG A 310 -18.25 -5.49 -6.15
N LEU A 311 -18.63 -5.69 -4.88
CA LEU A 311 -19.53 -6.78 -4.47
C LEU A 311 -20.98 -6.49 -4.79
N GLY A 312 -21.36 -5.24 -5.06
CA GLY A 312 -22.76 -4.80 -5.18
C GLY A 312 -23.52 -4.94 -3.86
N ALA A 313 -22.80 -4.97 -2.73
CA ALA A 313 -23.38 -5.26 -1.43
C ALA A 313 -22.45 -4.83 -0.27
N GLY A 314 -23.05 -4.50 0.87
CA GLY A 314 -22.40 -4.41 2.17
C GLY A 314 -22.56 -5.73 2.93
N SER A 315 -21.50 -6.55 2.97
CA SER A 315 -21.51 -7.86 3.65
C SER A 315 -20.94 -7.77 5.06
N PRO A 316 -21.54 -8.40 6.07
CA PRO A 316 -20.99 -8.48 7.43
C PRO A 316 -19.62 -9.18 7.50
N SER A 317 -19.31 -10.07 6.54
CA SER A 317 -18.02 -10.76 6.42
C SER A 317 -16.99 -9.99 5.58
N ALA A 318 -17.34 -8.83 5.01
CA ALA A 318 -16.42 -8.04 4.21
C ALA A 318 -15.17 -7.65 5.01
N GLY A 319 -14.01 -7.70 4.37
CA GLY A 319 -12.73 -7.35 5.00
C GLY A 319 -12.21 -8.36 6.03
N ASN A 320 -12.75 -9.59 6.08
CA ASN A 320 -12.22 -10.61 6.99
C ASN A 320 -10.78 -10.96 6.60
N ILE A 321 -9.86 -10.93 7.59
CA ILE A 321 -8.43 -11.24 7.45
C ILE A 321 -7.66 -10.23 6.56
N ALA A 322 -8.31 -9.20 6.01
CA ALA A 322 -7.65 -8.23 5.13
C ALA A 322 -6.50 -7.49 5.83
N GLU A 323 -6.53 -7.31 7.15
CA GLU A 323 -5.44 -6.73 7.94
C GLU A 323 -4.14 -7.53 7.80
N LEU A 324 -4.21 -8.86 7.82
CA LEU A 324 -3.04 -9.73 7.70
C LEU A 324 -2.46 -9.68 6.27
N ASP A 325 -3.33 -9.67 5.25
CA ASP A 325 -2.90 -9.53 3.85
C ASP A 325 -2.16 -8.21 3.62
N VAL A 326 -2.65 -7.12 4.22
CA VAL A 326 -2.05 -5.79 4.08
C VAL A 326 -0.73 -5.67 4.85
N ILE A 327 -0.64 -6.24 6.06
CA ILE A 327 0.63 -6.29 6.82
C ILE A 327 1.65 -7.13 6.04
N ALA A 328 1.27 -8.32 5.56
CA ALA A 328 2.12 -9.15 4.74
C ALA A 328 2.60 -8.41 3.48
N ALA A 329 1.70 -7.71 2.79
CA ALA A 329 2.04 -6.89 1.64
C ALA A 329 3.09 -5.81 1.97
N CYS A 330 2.93 -5.10 3.09
CA CYS A 330 3.91 -4.10 3.53
C CYS A 330 5.28 -4.72 3.85
N VAL A 331 5.31 -5.86 4.55
CA VAL A 331 6.55 -6.55 4.94
C VAL A 331 7.26 -7.14 3.71
N ILE A 332 6.54 -7.85 2.84
CA ILE A 332 7.06 -8.35 1.55
C ILE A 332 7.60 -7.17 0.72
N GLY A 333 6.89 -6.04 0.74
CA GLY A 333 7.29 -4.80 0.08
C GLY A 333 8.50 -4.09 0.70
N GLY A 334 9.06 -4.64 1.80
CA GLY A 334 10.28 -4.14 2.44
C GLY A 334 10.06 -3.11 3.53
N THR A 335 8.85 -3.03 4.06
CA THR A 335 8.57 -2.22 5.23
C THR A 335 8.92 -3.02 6.49
N SER A 336 9.72 -2.43 7.36
CA SER A 336 10.15 -3.06 8.60
C SER A 336 9.11 -2.89 9.71
N LEU A 337 8.71 -3.97 10.36
CA LEU A 337 7.82 -3.95 11.52
C LEU A 337 8.40 -3.23 12.74
N ALA A 338 9.73 -3.05 12.82
CA ALA A 338 10.35 -2.25 13.87
C ALA A 338 10.26 -0.74 13.61
N GLY A 339 9.73 -0.32 12.46
CA GLY A 339 9.62 1.09 12.05
C GLY A 339 10.86 1.65 11.37
N GLY A 340 10.78 2.91 10.96
CA GLY A 340 11.88 3.70 10.39
C GLY A 340 12.29 3.35 8.96
N VAL A 341 11.86 2.21 8.43
CA VAL A 341 12.19 1.74 7.07
C VAL A 341 10.95 1.25 6.36
N GLY A 342 10.76 1.66 5.12
CA GLY A 342 9.64 1.22 4.30
C GLY A 342 9.49 2.02 3.01
N SER A 343 8.66 1.51 2.10
CA SER A 343 8.39 2.14 0.81
C SER A 343 6.93 1.94 0.41
N VAL A 344 6.26 3.04 0.06
CA VAL A 344 4.87 3.00 -0.41
C VAL A 344 4.76 2.17 -1.69
N ALA A 345 5.71 2.35 -2.62
CA ALA A 345 5.75 1.56 -3.86
C ALA A 345 5.99 0.07 -3.57
N GLY A 346 6.91 -0.24 -2.63
CA GLY A 346 7.14 -1.61 -2.19
C GLY A 346 5.88 -2.26 -1.61
N ALA A 347 5.16 -1.56 -0.73
CA ALA A 347 3.92 -2.05 -0.13
C ALA A 347 2.84 -2.36 -1.19
N VAL A 348 2.69 -1.53 -2.21
CA VAL A 348 1.75 -1.79 -3.33
C VAL A 348 2.21 -2.98 -4.19
N MET A 349 3.51 -3.15 -4.42
CA MET A 349 4.02 -4.37 -5.07
C MET A 349 3.75 -5.62 -4.24
N GLY A 350 3.93 -5.54 -2.93
CA GLY A 350 3.54 -6.63 -2.01
C GLY A 350 2.04 -6.92 -2.04
N ALA A 351 1.20 -5.87 -2.14
CA ALA A 351 -0.24 -6.04 -2.30
C ALA A 351 -0.60 -6.75 -3.62
N PHE A 352 0.13 -6.48 -4.70
CA PHE A 352 -0.01 -7.21 -5.95
C PHE A 352 0.35 -8.70 -5.79
N ILE A 353 1.43 -9.02 -5.05
CA ILE A 353 1.81 -10.41 -4.73
C ILE A 353 0.69 -11.12 -3.97
N MET A 354 0.18 -10.50 -2.89
CA MET A 354 -0.90 -11.10 -2.08
C MET A 354 -2.18 -11.30 -2.89
N ALA A 355 -2.59 -10.28 -3.67
CA ALA A 355 -3.75 -10.39 -4.56
C ALA A 355 -3.57 -11.44 -5.66
N SER A 356 -2.33 -11.60 -6.18
CA SER A 356 -2.00 -12.63 -7.17
C SER A 356 -2.13 -14.04 -6.62
N LEU A 357 -1.71 -14.25 -5.37
CA LEU A 357 -1.87 -15.52 -4.67
C LEU A 357 -3.35 -15.84 -4.43
N ASP A 358 -4.13 -14.87 -3.93
CA ASP A 358 -5.57 -15.06 -3.72
C ASP A 358 -6.32 -15.37 -5.00
N ASN A 359 -6.05 -14.61 -6.04
CA ASN A 359 -6.67 -14.79 -7.34
C ASN A 359 -6.29 -16.15 -7.95
N GLY A 360 -5.00 -16.52 -7.92
CA GLY A 360 -4.52 -17.78 -8.47
C GLY A 360 -5.06 -18.99 -7.73
N MET A 361 -5.04 -18.97 -6.38
CA MET A 361 -5.64 -20.05 -5.57
C MET A 361 -7.15 -20.18 -5.81
N SER A 362 -7.85 -19.05 -5.95
CA SER A 362 -9.28 -19.07 -6.26
C SER A 362 -9.57 -19.63 -7.66
N MET A 363 -8.71 -19.39 -8.66
CA MET A 363 -8.86 -19.95 -10.00
C MET A 363 -8.59 -21.46 -10.06
N MET A 364 -7.83 -21.97 -9.13
CA MET A 364 -7.56 -23.41 -8.96
C MET A 364 -8.60 -24.09 -8.04
N ASP A 365 -9.68 -23.41 -7.67
CA ASP A 365 -10.71 -23.89 -6.72
C ASP A 365 -10.11 -24.38 -5.40
N VAL A 366 -8.98 -23.79 -4.96
CA VAL A 366 -8.35 -24.13 -3.68
C VAL A 366 -9.30 -23.75 -2.54
N PRO A 367 -9.69 -24.69 -1.66
CA PRO A 367 -10.59 -24.41 -0.53
C PRO A 367 -10.06 -23.27 0.36
N THR A 368 -10.95 -22.44 0.89
CA THR A 368 -10.62 -21.24 1.67
C THR A 368 -9.71 -21.55 2.87
N PHE A 369 -9.87 -22.71 3.51
CA PHE A 369 -9.02 -23.09 4.65
C PHE A 369 -7.55 -23.27 4.23
N TRP A 370 -7.26 -23.80 3.04
CA TRP A 370 -5.92 -23.89 2.49
C TRP A 370 -5.35 -22.50 2.14
N GLN A 371 -6.21 -21.60 1.60
CA GLN A 371 -5.78 -20.22 1.35
C GLN A 371 -5.31 -19.54 2.62
N TYR A 372 -6.00 -19.74 3.76
CA TYR A 372 -5.58 -19.22 5.06
C TYR A 372 -4.25 -19.81 5.55
N ILE A 373 -4.04 -21.11 5.38
CA ILE A 373 -2.79 -21.78 5.76
C ILE A 373 -1.61 -21.22 4.94
N VAL A 374 -1.77 -21.11 3.62
CA VAL A 374 -0.73 -20.57 2.72
C VAL A 374 -0.40 -19.11 3.08
N LYS A 375 -1.42 -18.27 3.27
CA LYS A 375 -1.22 -16.87 3.66
C LYS A 375 -0.51 -16.72 5.00
N SER A 376 -0.88 -17.54 5.99
CA SER A 376 -0.22 -17.52 7.30
C SER A 376 1.25 -17.92 7.21
N ALA A 377 1.57 -18.93 6.40
CA ALA A 377 2.96 -19.34 6.15
C ALA A 377 3.77 -18.22 5.47
N ILE A 378 3.18 -17.56 4.46
CA ILE A 378 3.84 -16.45 3.75
C ILE A 378 4.09 -15.27 4.70
N LEU A 379 3.09 -14.89 5.52
CA LEU A 379 3.25 -13.83 6.51
C LEU A 379 4.37 -14.17 7.50
N LEU A 380 4.38 -15.39 8.04
CA LEU A 380 5.40 -15.83 8.99
C LEU A 380 6.81 -15.78 8.36
N LEU A 381 6.96 -16.28 7.12
CA LEU A 381 8.22 -16.24 6.40
C LEU A 381 8.69 -14.81 6.13
N ALA A 382 7.78 -13.92 5.71
CA ALA A 382 8.10 -12.51 5.45
C ALA A 382 8.60 -11.81 6.72
N VAL A 383 7.92 -12.00 7.85
CA VAL A 383 8.32 -11.43 9.15
C VAL A 383 9.62 -12.04 9.66
N TRP A 384 9.81 -13.34 9.49
CA TRP A 384 11.06 -14.00 9.85
C TRP A 384 12.26 -13.46 9.05
N MET A 385 12.08 -13.26 7.75
CA MET A 385 13.12 -12.67 6.88
C MET A 385 13.46 -11.23 7.28
N ASP A 386 12.47 -10.38 7.61
CA ASP A 386 12.71 -9.02 8.14
C ASP A 386 13.53 -9.08 9.43
N SER A 387 13.16 -9.96 10.37
CA SER A 387 13.85 -10.12 11.66
C SER A 387 15.27 -10.67 11.50
N ALA A 388 15.48 -11.63 10.59
CA ALA A 388 16.79 -12.24 10.34
C ALA A 388 17.78 -11.25 9.70
N THR A 389 17.30 -10.38 8.81
CA THR A 389 18.13 -9.37 8.15
C THR A 389 18.67 -8.33 9.14
N LYS A 390 17.87 -7.98 10.16
CA LYS A 390 18.28 -7.01 11.20
C LYS A 390 19.30 -7.54 12.19
N ARG A 391 19.31 -8.83 12.47
CA ARG A 391 20.32 -9.43 13.36
C ARG A 391 21.72 -9.43 12.77
N ARG A 392 21.84 -9.19 11.45
CA ARG A 392 23.12 -9.17 10.72
C ARG A 392 23.63 -7.74 10.43
N SER A 393 22.84 -6.70 10.66
CA SER A 393 23.19 -5.28 10.55
C SER A 393 23.43 -4.66 11.93
#